data_a3ed611974df0fd855083323d5e637ab
#
_entry.id   a3ed611974df0fd855083323d5e637ab
#
_cell.length_a   1.000
_cell.length_b   1.000
_cell.length_c   1.000
_cell.angle_alpha   90.00
_cell.angle_beta   90.00
_cell.angle_gamma   90.00
#
_symmetry.space_group_name_H-M   'P 1'
#
loop_
_entity.id
_entity.type
_entity.pdbx_description
1 polymer ?
#
loop_
_entity_poly.entity_id
_entity_poly.type
_entity_poly.pdbx_seq_one_letter_code
_entity_poly.pdbx_strand_id
1 'polypeptide(L)'
;MISRIITIDQSTSATKAMLFSEDCELLHRVNIEHQQFYPQIGWVEHDAEEIYKNTIEAIHCLLEQEEVSGKDISYSLAITNQRETVVVWNKRTGKPVYHAVVWQCQRGAAICKELKDKGYSGLVQQKTGLLIDPYFSASGAKWILDNVENARELAEKGDLLMGTIDSWLIWKLTGGRKHLTDYTNASRTMLFNIHTLDWDEELLELFMIPRNMMPEALPCDSVFGETTIEGLFKSPIPIAGVLGDSHGALTGQMCFEAGMGKVTYGTGSSVMVNIGEEAVTAPEGLVTSVGFSALGKVYYAFEGNIHCTGATIKWMVEKQGLVDSFNQIETLATSVKNNDGVYLVPAFTGLGAPWWKPDAKAAIWGMTLNAGKAHVLRAGLESIAYQVKDLIDMMTRQAGIELKALRVDGGPTKNQFLMQFQADMLQAVINRSEIEEASALGAVVMNGFARGKWNSFQEAAAMRTIDNCITPCMEEKELQSLYSGWREAVKKVIGQNN
;
A
#
# COMPACT_ATOMS: atom_id res chain seq x y z
N MET A 1 -25.55 -24.66 2.41
CA MET A 1 -25.51 -23.18 2.51
C MET A 1 -24.30 -22.72 1.70
N ILE A 2 -24.48 -21.81 0.76
CA ILE A 2 -23.38 -21.25 -0.05
C ILE A 2 -22.81 -20.07 0.72
N SER A 3 -21.48 -19.94 0.85
CA SER A 3 -20.83 -18.78 1.47
C SER A 3 -20.44 -17.76 0.42
N ARG A 4 -20.66 -16.47 0.72
CA ARG A 4 -20.28 -15.32 -0.11
C ARG A 4 -19.60 -14.27 0.76
N ILE A 5 -18.55 -13.65 0.23
CA ILE A 5 -17.83 -12.59 0.90
C ILE A 5 -17.97 -11.32 0.06
N ILE A 6 -18.67 -10.34 0.60
CA ILE A 6 -18.70 -8.99 0.04
C ILE A 6 -17.44 -8.30 0.52
N THR A 7 -16.66 -7.71 -0.38
CA THR A 7 -15.44 -6.99 -0.01
C THR A 7 -15.54 -5.56 -0.51
N ILE A 8 -15.31 -4.62 0.37
CA ILE A 8 -15.15 -3.21 0.02
C ILE A 8 -13.68 -2.92 -0.13
N ASP A 9 -13.30 -2.39 -1.29
CA ASP A 9 -12.00 -1.75 -1.51
C ASP A 9 -12.24 -0.25 -1.72
N GLN A 10 -12.02 0.52 -0.66
CA GLN A 10 -12.18 1.96 -0.71
C GLN A 10 -10.84 2.60 -1.05
N SER A 11 -10.61 2.87 -2.32
CA SER A 11 -9.38 3.50 -2.85
C SER A 11 -9.44 5.02 -2.81
N THR A 12 -8.35 5.68 -3.22
CA THR A 12 -8.27 7.14 -3.26
C THR A 12 -9.28 7.78 -4.23
N SER A 13 -9.67 7.11 -5.30
CA SER A 13 -10.53 7.69 -6.34
C SER A 13 -11.92 7.07 -6.43
N ALA A 14 -12.12 5.91 -5.81
CA ALA A 14 -13.36 5.16 -5.96
C ALA A 14 -13.59 4.19 -4.80
N THR A 15 -14.84 3.79 -4.64
CA THR A 15 -15.25 2.65 -3.82
C THR A 15 -15.61 1.49 -4.74
N LYS A 16 -14.95 0.35 -4.56
CA LYS A 16 -15.29 -0.90 -5.23
C LYS A 16 -16.01 -1.81 -4.24
N ALA A 17 -17.13 -2.40 -4.67
CA ALA A 17 -17.72 -3.55 -4.02
C ALA A 17 -17.50 -4.78 -4.88
N MET A 18 -17.04 -5.85 -4.27
CA MET A 18 -16.71 -7.10 -4.95
C MET A 18 -17.35 -8.28 -4.22
N LEU A 19 -17.82 -9.24 -4.98
CA LEU A 19 -18.38 -10.48 -4.45
C LEU A 19 -17.42 -11.62 -4.73
N PHE A 20 -16.99 -12.28 -3.68
CA PHE A 20 -16.15 -13.47 -3.78
C PHE A 20 -16.89 -14.73 -3.36
N SER A 21 -16.56 -15.84 -4.02
CA SER A 21 -16.92 -17.18 -3.56
C SER A 21 -16.14 -17.54 -2.29
N GLU A 22 -16.54 -18.61 -1.63
CA GLU A 22 -15.75 -19.17 -0.51
C GLU A 22 -14.36 -19.63 -0.94
N ASP A 23 -14.14 -19.94 -2.22
CA ASP A 23 -12.87 -20.35 -2.80
C ASP A 23 -12.04 -19.17 -3.33
N CYS A 24 -12.39 -17.95 -2.89
CA CYS A 24 -11.70 -16.71 -3.23
C CYS A 24 -11.78 -16.34 -4.72
N GLU A 25 -12.72 -16.89 -5.47
CA GLU A 25 -12.97 -16.49 -6.86
C GLU A 25 -13.79 -15.20 -6.90
N LEU A 26 -13.35 -14.22 -7.68
CA LEU A 26 -14.10 -12.99 -7.93
C LEU A 26 -15.29 -13.30 -8.84
N LEU A 27 -16.51 -13.09 -8.34
CA LEU A 27 -17.75 -13.36 -9.07
C LEU A 27 -18.26 -12.10 -9.76
N HIS A 28 -18.36 -11.01 -9.01
CA HIS A 28 -18.88 -9.73 -9.50
C HIS A 28 -18.09 -8.56 -8.92
N ARG A 29 -18.09 -7.43 -9.61
CA ARG A 29 -17.54 -6.17 -9.10
C ARG A 29 -18.36 -4.96 -9.57
N VAL A 30 -18.45 -3.97 -8.70
CA VAL A 30 -19.02 -2.64 -8.97
C VAL A 30 -18.02 -1.60 -8.54
N ASN A 31 -17.85 -0.53 -9.32
CA ASN A 31 -16.97 0.58 -9.02
C ASN A 31 -17.75 1.88 -9.09
N ILE A 32 -17.69 2.70 -8.03
CA ILE A 32 -18.31 4.02 -7.96
C ILE A 32 -17.23 5.03 -7.60
N GLU A 33 -16.97 5.99 -8.48
CA GLU A 33 -16.03 7.08 -8.24
C GLU A 33 -16.62 8.07 -7.24
N HIS A 34 -15.74 8.74 -6.48
CA HIS A 34 -16.11 9.85 -5.60
C HIS A 34 -15.33 11.10 -5.92
N GLN A 35 -15.89 12.24 -5.54
CA GLN A 35 -15.30 13.54 -5.80
C GLN A 35 -14.05 13.75 -4.93
N GLN A 36 -13.02 14.30 -5.55
CA GLN A 36 -11.84 14.79 -4.85
C GLN A 36 -11.86 16.31 -4.83
N PHE A 37 -11.56 16.92 -3.68
CA PHE A 37 -11.55 18.34 -3.47
C PHE A 37 -10.12 18.85 -3.30
N TYR A 38 -9.80 19.95 -3.97
CA TYR A 38 -8.50 20.60 -3.94
C TYR A 38 -8.64 22.07 -3.53
N PRO A 39 -8.99 22.38 -2.26
CA PRO A 39 -9.34 23.74 -1.85
C PRO A 39 -8.18 24.71 -1.89
N GLN A 40 -6.94 24.22 -1.78
CA GLN A 40 -5.71 24.99 -1.88
C GLN A 40 -4.61 24.15 -2.54
N ILE A 41 -3.51 24.78 -2.97
CA ILE A 41 -2.35 24.08 -3.52
C ILE A 41 -1.80 23.10 -2.48
N GLY A 42 -1.69 21.83 -2.86
CA GLY A 42 -1.22 20.74 -2.00
C GLY A 42 -2.24 20.24 -0.98
N TRP A 43 -3.48 20.72 -0.99
CA TRP A 43 -4.55 20.21 -0.15
C TRP A 43 -5.43 19.25 -0.93
N VAL A 44 -5.74 18.12 -0.30
CA VAL A 44 -6.61 17.09 -0.88
C VAL A 44 -7.59 16.61 0.17
N GLU A 45 -8.87 16.57 -0.19
CA GLU A 45 -9.96 16.21 0.71
C GLU A 45 -10.97 15.29 0.02
N HIS A 46 -11.65 14.46 0.82
CA HIS A 46 -12.80 13.68 0.40
C HIS A 46 -14.01 13.97 1.30
N ASP A 47 -15.21 13.86 0.74
CA ASP A 47 -16.43 13.81 1.54
C ASP A 47 -16.63 12.39 2.08
N ALA A 48 -16.48 12.23 3.40
CA ALA A 48 -16.63 10.94 4.05
C ALA A 48 -18.07 10.39 4.00
N GLU A 49 -19.07 11.26 3.91
CA GLU A 49 -20.47 10.85 3.72
C GLU A 49 -20.70 10.33 2.29
N GLU A 50 -20.10 10.93 1.28
CA GLU A 50 -20.11 10.43 -0.11
C GLU A 50 -19.48 9.03 -0.18
N ILE A 51 -18.31 8.84 0.45
CA ILE A 51 -17.64 7.53 0.53
C ILE A 51 -18.57 6.48 1.13
N TYR A 52 -19.24 6.79 2.25
CA TYR A 52 -20.19 5.87 2.87
C TYR A 52 -21.39 5.58 1.96
N LYS A 53 -21.98 6.62 1.37
CA LYS A 53 -23.10 6.47 0.44
C LYS A 53 -22.74 5.60 -0.76
N ASN A 54 -21.58 5.85 -1.36
CA ASN A 54 -21.07 5.05 -2.47
C ASN A 54 -20.81 3.59 -2.07
N THR A 55 -20.39 3.35 -0.81
CA THR A 55 -20.24 2.00 -0.26
C THR A 55 -21.57 1.25 -0.23
N ILE A 56 -22.62 1.87 0.27
CA ILE A 56 -23.98 1.27 0.31
C ILE A 56 -24.50 1.03 -1.12
N GLU A 57 -24.38 2.02 -2.00
CA GLU A 57 -24.83 1.93 -3.39
C GLU A 57 -24.08 0.84 -4.16
N ALA A 58 -22.75 0.77 -4.00
CA ALA A 58 -21.95 -0.26 -4.66
C ALA A 58 -22.33 -1.67 -4.21
N ILE A 59 -22.60 -1.88 -2.91
CA ILE A 59 -23.07 -3.17 -2.40
C ILE A 59 -24.47 -3.50 -2.95
N HIS A 60 -25.36 -2.52 -3.00
CA HIS A 60 -26.70 -2.72 -3.56
C HIS A 60 -26.61 -3.18 -5.03
N CYS A 61 -25.90 -2.43 -5.87
CA CYS A 61 -25.70 -2.77 -7.28
C CYS A 61 -24.98 -4.11 -7.47
N LEU A 62 -24.06 -4.47 -6.55
CA LEU A 62 -23.35 -5.75 -6.57
C LEU A 62 -24.31 -6.93 -6.37
N LEU A 63 -25.21 -6.82 -5.39
CA LEU A 63 -26.16 -7.88 -5.04
C LEU A 63 -27.27 -8.03 -6.10
N GLU A 64 -27.59 -6.99 -6.86
CA GLU A 64 -28.51 -7.08 -8.01
C GLU A 64 -27.94 -7.93 -9.15
N GLN A 65 -26.59 -8.06 -9.24
CA GLN A 65 -25.94 -8.88 -10.26
C GLN A 65 -25.90 -10.37 -9.89
N GLU A 66 -26.18 -10.71 -8.61
CA GLU A 66 -26.12 -12.09 -8.15
C GLU A 66 -27.43 -12.83 -8.50
N GLU A 67 -27.39 -13.65 -9.55
CA GLU A 67 -28.51 -14.52 -9.96
C GLU A 67 -28.63 -15.74 -9.03
N VAL A 68 -29.16 -15.57 -7.82
CA VAL A 68 -29.34 -16.70 -6.90
C VAL A 68 -30.81 -16.81 -6.49
N SER A 69 -31.61 -17.45 -7.30
CA SER A 69 -32.98 -17.82 -6.89
C SER A 69 -32.98 -19.19 -6.17
N GLY A 70 -33.50 -19.20 -4.94
CA GLY A 70 -33.85 -20.44 -4.21
C GLY A 70 -32.72 -21.13 -3.45
N LYS A 71 -31.52 -20.52 -3.30
CA LYS A 71 -30.43 -21.08 -2.50
C LYS A 71 -30.28 -20.33 -1.17
N ASP A 72 -29.94 -21.07 -0.13
CA ASP A 72 -29.60 -20.52 1.19
C ASP A 72 -28.15 -20.01 1.18
N ILE A 73 -27.95 -18.69 1.25
CA ILE A 73 -26.64 -18.03 1.16
C ILE A 73 -26.30 -17.36 2.47
N SER A 74 -25.09 -17.59 2.97
CA SER A 74 -24.48 -16.90 4.08
C SER A 74 -23.54 -15.83 3.57
N TYR A 75 -23.74 -14.57 3.94
CA TYR A 75 -22.88 -13.46 3.60
C TYR A 75 -21.99 -13.03 4.76
N SER A 76 -20.82 -12.48 4.43
CA SER A 76 -19.99 -11.69 5.34
C SER A 76 -19.41 -10.49 4.58
N LEU A 77 -18.97 -9.47 5.32
CA LEU A 77 -18.36 -8.27 4.77
C LEU A 77 -16.89 -8.18 5.18
N ALA A 78 -16.00 -7.90 4.24
CA ALA A 78 -14.60 -7.58 4.47
C ALA A 78 -14.30 -6.16 3.97
N ILE A 79 -13.28 -5.50 4.53
CA ILE A 79 -12.93 -4.12 4.17
C ILE A 79 -11.43 -4.02 3.93
N THR A 80 -11.07 -3.42 2.80
CA THR A 80 -9.73 -2.86 2.57
C THR A 80 -9.88 -1.42 2.12
N ASN A 81 -8.91 -0.57 2.44
CA ASN A 81 -9.07 0.87 2.23
C ASN A 81 -7.76 1.59 2.00
N GLN A 82 -7.83 2.76 1.32
CA GLN A 82 -6.75 3.72 1.33
C GLN A 82 -6.34 4.02 2.77
N ARG A 83 -5.05 3.90 3.04
CA ARG A 83 -4.50 4.12 4.39
C ARG A 83 -4.37 5.61 4.69
N GLU A 84 -4.07 5.95 5.92
CA GLU A 84 -3.70 7.28 6.43
C GLU A 84 -4.78 8.37 6.32
N THR A 85 -5.67 8.29 5.34
CA THR A 85 -6.77 9.27 5.17
C THR A 85 -7.62 9.30 6.43
N VAL A 86 -7.67 10.49 7.08
CA VAL A 86 -8.26 10.63 8.41
C VAL A 86 -9.62 11.34 8.36
N VAL A 87 -10.56 10.80 9.10
CA VAL A 87 -11.89 11.37 9.35
C VAL A 87 -12.02 11.72 10.82
N VAL A 88 -12.58 12.89 11.12
CA VAL A 88 -12.98 13.31 12.47
C VAL A 88 -14.47 13.60 12.43
N TRP A 89 -15.25 12.95 13.33
CA TRP A 89 -16.70 13.10 13.33
C TRP A 89 -17.28 13.22 14.73
N ASN A 90 -18.44 13.84 14.82
CA ASN A 90 -19.18 13.97 16.08
C ASN A 90 -20.01 12.71 16.32
N LYS A 91 -19.72 12.00 17.42
CA LYS A 91 -20.39 10.72 17.76
C LYS A 91 -21.89 10.84 18.05
N ARG A 92 -22.38 12.06 18.41
CA ARG A 92 -23.80 12.28 18.70
C ARG A 92 -24.62 12.54 17.44
N THR A 93 -24.04 13.30 16.50
CA THR A 93 -24.71 13.67 15.25
C THR A 93 -24.47 12.68 14.13
N GLY A 94 -23.41 11.89 14.24
CA GLY A 94 -22.95 10.97 13.20
C GLY A 94 -22.33 11.66 11.99
N LYS A 95 -21.99 12.95 12.08
CA LYS A 95 -21.49 13.73 10.93
C LYS A 95 -20.02 14.08 11.11
N PRO A 96 -19.22 14.01 10.02
CA PRO A 96 -17.88 14.57 10.01
C PRO A 96 -17.91 16.05 10.37
N VAL A 97 -16.91 16.52 11.13
CA VAL A 97 -16.77 17.94 11.47
C VAL A 97 -16.06 18.71 10.37
N TYR A 98 -15.37 17.99 9.50
CA TYR A 98 -14.66 18.47 8.34
C TYR A 98 -14.56 17.35 7.28
N HIS A 99 -14.20 17.69 6.04
CA HIS A 99 -13.85 16.69 5.03
C HIS A 99 -12.71 15.78 5.52
N ALA A 100 -12.67 14.54 5.06
CA ALA A 100 -11.55 13.66 5.30
C ALA A 100 -10.27 14.26 4.72
N VAL A 101 -9.21 14.33 5.52
CA VAL A 101 -7.90 14.79 5.07
C VAL A 101 -7.17 13.61 4.46
N VAL A 102 -6.94 13.68 3.14
CA VAL A 102 -6.38 12.58 2.36
C VAL A 102 -4.87 12.47 2.58
N TRP A 103 -4.32 11.27 2.50
CA TRP A 103 -2.91 10.96 2.67
C TRP A 103 -1.95 11.82 1.80
N GLN A 104 -2.41 12.29 0.65
CA GLN A 104 -1.66 13.18 -0.26
C GLN A 104 -1.57 14.64 0.24
N CYS A 105 -2.38 14.98 1.24
CA CYS A 105 -2.57 16.38 1.65
C CYS A 105 -1.38 16.91 2.44
N GLN A 106 -0.89 18.09 2.03
CA GLN A 106 0.28 18.72 2.63
C GLN A 106 -0.05 19.74 3.76
N ARG A 107 -1.33 19.85 4.19
CA ARG A 107 -1.71 20.83 5.22
C ARG A 107 -1.03 20.62 6.58
N GLY A 108 -0.66 19.35 6.88
CA GLY A 108 0.10 18.98 8.08
C GLY A 108 1.61 19.31 8.03
N ALA A 109 2.13 19.78 6.91
CA ALA A 109 3.58 19.95 6.70
C ALA A 109 4.24 20.89 7.72
N ALA A 110 3.57 22.00 8.12
CA ALA A 110 4.08 22.91 9.14
C ALA A 110 4.17 22.23 10.52
N ILE A 111 3.17 21.44 10.89
CA ILE A 111 3.15 20.66 12.14
C ILE A 111 4.30 19.65 12.13
N CYS A 112 4.47 18.91 11.04
CA CYS A 112 5.55 17.93 10.91
C CYS A 112 6.92 18.60 10.96
N LYS A 113 7.09 19.78 10.32
CA LYS A 113 8.34 20.54 10.37
C LYS A 113 8.66 20.97 11.80
N GLU A 114 7.71 21.53 12.53
CA GLU A 114 7.88 21.94 13.92
C GLU A 114 8.36 20.79 14.81
N LEU A 115 7.74 19.60 14.67
CA LEU A 115 8.11 18.42 15.43
C LEU A 115 9.52 17.90 15.09
N LYS A 116 9.89 17.93 13.81
CA LYS A 116 11.27 17.62 13.37
C LYS A 116 12.29 18.59 13.95
N ASP A 117 12.00 19.90 13.87
CA ASP A 117 12.88 20.95 14.38
C ASP A 117 13.06 20.84 15.92
N LYS A 118 12.07 20.33 16.64
CA LYS A 118 12.12 20.02 18.08
C LYS A 118 12.81 18.70 18.40
N GLY A 119 13.24 17.92 17.40
CA GLY A 119 14.01 16.69 17.59
C GLY A 119 13.20 15.41 17.86
N TYR A 120 11.89 15.39 17.61
CA TYR A 120 11.04 14.24 17.89
C TYR A 120 11.12 13.10 16.86
N SER A 121 11.90 13.24 15.79
CA SER A 121 11.99 12.22 14.72
C SER A 121 12.36 10.82 15.23
N GLY A 122 13.35 10.75 16.13
CA GLY A 122 13.77 9.46 16.70
C GLY A 122 12.70 8.81 17.57
N LEU A 123 12.00 9.60 18.41
CA LEU A 123 10.90 9.11 19.24
C LEU A 123 9.77 8.52 18.41
N VAL A 124 9.31 9.27 17.40
CA VAL A 124 8.21 8.81 16.51
C VAL A 124 8.62 7.55 15.77
N GLN A 125 9.82 7.53 15.17
CA GLN A 125 10.30 6.36 14.44
C GLN A 125 10.43 5.14 15.34
N GLN A 126 10.99 5.28 16.53
CA GLN A 126 11.17 4.18 17.46
C GLN A 126 9.84 3.53 17.87
N LYS A 127 8.82 4.33 18.16
CA LYS A 127 7.52 3.84 18.65
C LYS A 127 6.61 3.34 17.51
N THR A 128 6.60 4.04 16.38
CA THR A 128 5.64 3.80 15.31
C THR A 128 6.21 3.10 14.08
N GLY A 129 7.55 3.06 13.94
CA GLY A 129 8.22 2.65 12.71
C GLY A 129 8.13 3.67 11.56
N LEU A 130 7.43 4.80 11.76
CA LEU A 130 7.17 5.81 10.74
C LEU A 130 8.10 7.01 10.86
N LEU A 131 8.21 7.75 9.78
CA LEU A 131 8.84 9.07 9.77
C LEU A 131 7.80 10.15 10.11
N ILE A 132 8.23 11.29 10.66
CA ILE A 132 7.33 12.44 10.80
C ILE A 132 7.08 13.02 9.40
N ASP A 133 5.88 12.80 8.87
CA ASP A 133 5.49 13.27 7.53
C ASP A 133 4.00 13.58 7.46
N PRO A 134 3.55 14.62 6.72
CA PRO A 134 2.15 14.93 6.53
C PRO A 134 1.36 13.81 5.84
N TYR A 135 2.03 12.86 5.24
CA TYR A 135 1.45 11.64 4.67
C TYR A 135 0.61 10.85 5.69
N PHE A 136 1.01 10.84 6.97
CA PHE A 136 0.38 10.05 8.03
C PHE A 136 -0.69 10.84 8.79
N SER A 137 -1.69 10.14 9.33
CA SER A 137 -2.96 10.68 9.85
C SER A 137 -2.85 11.75 10.92
N ALA A 138 -1.89 11.63 11.87
CA ALA A 138 -1.84 12.48 13.07
C ALA A 138 -1.77 13.98 12.77
N SER A 139 -0.98 14.38 11.77
CA SER A 139 -0.83 15.78 11.40
C SER A 139 -2.12 16.37 10.81
N GLY A 140 -2.85 15.58 10.02
CA GLY A 140 -4.16 15.94 9.47
C GLY A 140 -5.22 16.07 10.56
N ALA A 141 -5.27 15.12 11.50
CA ALA A 141 -6.18 15.16 12.66
C ALA A 141 -5.90 16.38 13.55
N LYS A 142 -4.63 16.61 13.90
CA LYS A 142 -4.23 17.80 14.67
C LYS A 142 -4.65 19.08 13.95
N TRP A 143 -4.44 19.17 12.63
CA TRP A 143 -4.86 20.32 11.86
C TRP A 143 -6.37 20.56 11.95
N ILE A 144 -7.20 19.51 11.84
CA ILE A 144 -8.66 19.63 12.00
C ILE A 144 -9.00 20.19 13.39
N LEU A 145 -8.42 19.63 14.45
CA LEU A 145 -8.69 20.07 15.82
C LEU A 145 -8.28 21.52 16.08
N ASP A 146 -7.22 22.00 15.43
CA ASP A 146 -6.69 23.35 15.63
C ASP A 146 -7.37 24.42 14.75
N ASN A 147 -8.00 24.04 13.63
CA ASN A 147 -8.48 24.99 12.63
C ASN A 147 -10.00 24.95 12.39
N VAL A 148 -10.68 23.87 12.76
CA VAL A 148 -12.14 23.77 12.61
C VAL A 148 -12.83 24.32 13.85
N GLU A 149 -13.81 25.18 13.65
CA GLU A 149 -14.53 25.85 14.73
C GLU A 149 -15.11 24.85 15.73
N ASN A 150 -14.87 25.06 17.01
CA ASN A 150 -15.31 24.23 18.15
C ASN A 150 -14.75 22.79 18.16
N ALA A 151 -13.94 22.37 17.19
CA ALA A 151 -13.45 20.99 17.13
C ALA A 151 -12.62 20.62 18.37
N ARG A 152 -11.72 21.49 18.81
CA ARG A 152 -10.88 21.27 20.00
C ARG A 152 -11.74 21.11 21.26
N GLU A 153 -12.70 21.98 21.47
CA GLU A 153 -13.62 21.93 22.63
C GLU A 153 -14.48 20.65 22.63
N LEU A 154 -14.99 20.26 21.46
CA LEU A 154 -15.77 19.03 21.31
C LEU A 154 -14.91 17.78 21.57
N ALA A 155 -13.65 17.78 21.13
CA ALA A 155 -12.71 16.69 21.38
C ALA A 155 -12.41 16.54 22.88
N GLU A 156 -12.14 17.63 23.58
CA GLU A 156 -11.90 17.65 25.04
C GLU A 156 -13.13 17.18 25.84
N LYS A 157 -14.34 17.52 25.38
CA LYS A 157 -15.59 17.03 25.94
C LYS A 157 -15.86 15.54 25.66
N GLY A 158 -15.05 14.93 24.78
CA GLY A 158 -15.24 13.54 24.36
C GLY A 158 -16.41 13.33 23.41
N ASP A 159 -16.82 14.36 22.66
CA ASP A 159 -17.88 14.29 21.67
C ASP A 159 -17.41 13.92 20.27
N LEU A 160 -16.10 13.99 20.03
CA LEU A 160 -15.49 13.61 18.73
C LEU A 160 -14.88 12.22 18.79
N LEU A 161 -14.93 11.55 17.65
CA LEU A 161 -14.20 10.36 17.32
C LEU A 161 -13.33 10.64 16.11
N MET A 162 -12.25 9.89 15.95
CA MET A 162 -11.42 9.91 14.75
C MET A 162 -11.05 8.50 14.33
N GLY A 163 -10.66 8.35 13.09
CA GLY A 163 -10.10 7.13 12.55
C GLY A 163 -9.76 7.26 11.08
N THR A 164 -9.20 6.21 10.54
CA THR A 164 -9.01 6.02 9.12
C THR A 164 -10.32 5.59 8.46
N ILE A 165 -10.35 5.41 7.16
CA ILE A 165 -11.58 5.13 6.40
C ILE A 165 -12.27 3.84 6.87
N ASP A 166 -11.51 2.80 7.24
CA ASP A 166 -12.05 1.58 7.85
C ASP A 166 -12.87 1.87 9.11
N SER A 167 -12.32 2.68 10.03
CA SER A 167 -13.02 3.06 11.27
C SER A 167 -14.31 3.80 10.99
N TRP A 168 -14.30 4.72 10.03
CA TRP A 168 -15.47 5.45 9.59
C TRP A 168 -16.54 4.50 9.03
N LEU A 169 -16.15 3.60 8.11
CA LEU A 169 -17.06 2.63 7.52
C LEU A 169 -17.63 1.67 8.55
N ILE A 170 -16.79 1.10 9.43
CA ILE A 170 -17.23 0.21 10.51
C ILE A 170 -18.23 0.92 11.42
N TRP A 171 -17.91 2.16 11.84
CA TRP A 171 -18.80 2.94 12.71
C TRP A 171 -20.15 3.19 12.05
N LYS A 172 -20.19 3.62 10.80
CA LYS A 172 -21.43 3.85 10.04
C LYS A 172 -22.22 2.56 9.82
N LEU A 173 -21.56 1.50 9.33
CA LEU A 173 -22.19 0.21 9.03
C LEU A 173 -22.79 -0.47 10.28
N THR A 174 -22.19 -0.24 11.44
CA THR A 174 -22.70 -0.76 12.72
C THR A 174 -23.73 0.16 13.39
N GLY A 175 -24.12 1.25 12.74
CA GLY A 175 -25.07 2.24 13.31
C GLY A 175 -24.53 2.96 14.54
N GLY A 176 -23.24 3.29 14.55
CA GLY A 176 -22.57 4.01 15.63
C GLY A 176 -22.22 3.16 16.87
N ARG A 177 -22.38 1.83 16.79
CA ARG A 177 -22.17 0.94 17.94
C ARG A 177 -20.73 0.50 18.14
N LYS A 178 -19.92 0.49 17.07
CA LYS A 178 -18.53 0.03 17.08
C LYS A 178 -17.61 1.09 16.50
N HIS A 179 -16.60 1.47 17.28
CA HIS A 179 -15.54 2.36 16.88
C HIS A 179 -14.22 1.59 16.93
N LEU A 180 -13.89 0.93 15.82
CA LEU A 180 -12.80 -0.04 15.71
C LEU A 180 -11.92 0.26 14.50
N THR A 181 -10.69 -0.18 14.56
CA THR A 181 -9.73 -0.21 13.43
C THR A 181 -8.92 -1.49 13.49
N ASP A 182 -8.19 -1.82 12.41
CA ASP A 182 -7.23 -2.91 12.46
C ASP A 182 -5.80 -2.40 12.72
N TYR A 183 -4.89 -3.31 13.09
CA TYR A 183 -3.49 -2.95 13.36
C TYR A 183 -2.75 -2.36 12.16
N THR A 184 -3.09 -2.78 10.92
CA THR A 184 -2.42 -2.24 9.74
C THR A 184 -2.77 -0.77 9.49
N ASN A 185 -4.04 -0.40 9.61
CA ASN A 185 -4.48 0.99 9.53
C ASN A 185 -3.98 1.81 10.73
N ALA A 186 -4.10 1.28 11.96
CA ALA A 186 -3.61 1.94 13.17
C ALA A 186 -2.11 2.29 13.08
N SER A 187 -1.29 1.35 12.58
CA SER A 187 0.16 1.55 12.42
C SER A 187 0.55 2.63 11.41
N ARG A 188 -0.40 3.19 10.65
CA ARG A 188 -0.16 4.27 9.68
C ARG A 188 -0.53 5.67 10.17
N THR A 189 -0.83 5.81 11.45
CA THR A 189 -1.36 7.06 12.01
C THR A 189 -0.31 7.98 12.63
N MET A 190 0.90 7.53 12.93
CA MET A 190 1.90 8.14 13.83
C MET A 190 1.46 8.23 15.30
N LEU A 191 0.41 7.52 15.71
CA LEU A 191 -0.13 7.52 17.08
C LEU A 191 -0.11 6.14 17.72
N PHE A 192 0.10 5.10 16.92
CA PHE A 192 0.06 3.70 17.34
C PHE A 192 1.47 3.16 17.60
N ASN A 193 1.68 2.59 18.77
CA ASN A 193 2.93 1.96 19.12
C ASN A 193 2.94 0.52 18.60
N ILE A 194 3.79 0.25 17.60
CA ILE A 194 3.83 -1.06 16.95
C ILE A 194 4.43 -2.17 17.81
N HIS A 195 5.06 -1.85 18.95
CA HIS A 195 5.61 -2.81 19.88
C HIS A 195 4.62 -3.24 20.96
N THR A 196 3.78 -2.31 21.41
CA THR A 196 2.74 -2.59 22.42
C THR A 196 1.37 -2.91 21.81
N LEU A 197 1.21 -2.65 20.51
CA LEU A 197 -0.02 -2.81 19.72
C LEU A 197 -1.19 -2.02 20.31
N ASP A 198 -0.90 -0.80 20.77
CA ASP A 198 -1.90 0.12 21.29
C ASP A 198 -1.51 1.57 20.97
N TRP A 199 -2.45 2.49 21.18
CA TRP A 199 -2.23 3.93 21.05
C TRP A 199 -1.24 4.41 22.11
N ASP A 200 -0.24 5.17 21.69
CA ASP A 200 0.84 5.64 22.57
C ASP A 200 0.49 7.00 23.18
N GLU A 201 0.43 7.05 24.51
CA GLU A 201 0.04 8.27 25.24
C GLU A 201 0.98 9.45 24.98
N GLU A 202 2.30 9.21 24.86
CA GLU A 202 3.27 10.28 24.60
C GLU A 202 3.10 10.84 23.17
N LEU A 203 2.76 10.00 22.19
CA LEU A 203 2.47 10.44 20.83
C LEU A 203 1.12 11.18 20.77
N LEU A 204 0.10 10.71 21.49
CA LEU A 204 -1.18 11.40 21.59
C LEU A 204 -1.02 12.80 22.20
N GLU A 205 -0.21 12.94 23.27
CA GLU A 205 0.14 14.23 23.86
C GLU A 205 0.93 15.11 22.89
N LEU A 206 1.90 14.55 22.18
CA LEU A 206 2.73 15.25 21.20
C LEU A 206 1.88 15.90 20.10
N PHE A 207 0.89 15.18 19.59
CA PHE A 207 -0.03 15.67 18.58
C PHE A 207 -1.26 16.38 19.18
N MET A 208 -1.39 16.44 20.52
CA MET A 208 -2.52 17.03 21.23
C MET A 208 -3.87 16.40 20.82
N ILE A 209 -3.91 15.09 20.67
CA ILE A 209 -5.11 14.32 20.31
C ILE A 209 -5.59 13.56 21.55
N PRO A 210 -6.82 13.81 22.04
CA PRO A 210 -7.35 13.08 23.19
C PRO A 210 -7.52 11.58 22.94
N ARG A 211 -7.07 10.76 23.88
CA ARG A 211 -7.15 9.28 23.81
C ARG A 211 -8.59 8.78 23.53
N ASN A 212 -9.59 9.43 24.07
CA ASN A 212 -11.00 9.05 23.92
C ASN A 212 -11.56 9.26 22.49
N MET A 213 -10.80 9.90 21.60
CA MET A 213 -11.13 10.00 20.18
C MET A 213 -10.70 8.77 19.38
N MET A 214 -9.82 7.92 19.94
CA MET A 214 -9.21 6.81 19.21
C MET A 214 -10.10 5.58 19.17
N PRO A 215 -10.14 4.85 18.03
CA PRO A 215 -10.82 3.55 17.94
C PRO A 215 -10.09 2.49 18.77
N GLU A 216 -10.78 1.44 19.16
CA GLU A 216 -10.10 0.22 19.61
C GLU A 216 -9.45 -0.46 18.41
N ALA A 217 -8.17 -0.81 18.54
CA ALA A 217 -7.42 -1.49 17.49
C ALA A 217 -7.44 -3.00 17.70
N LEU A 218 -7.75 -3.75 16.64
CA LEU A 218 -7.89 -5.21 16.67
C LEU A 218 -6.98 -5.88 15.62
N PRO A 219 -6.69 -7.19 15.76
CA PRO A 219 -6.08 -7.97 14.70
C PRO A 219 -6.91 -7.97 13.41
N CYS A 220 -6.26 -8.07 12.24
CA CYS A 220 -6.93 -8.01 10.94
C CYS A 220 -7.97 -9.12 10.74
N ASP A 221 -7.77 -10.28 11.36
CA ASP A 221 -8.67 -11.45 11.34
C ASP A 221 -9.76 -11.42 12.43
N SER A 222 -10.09 -10.23 12.92
CA SER A 222 -11.15 -10.07 13.93
C SER A 222 -12.53 -9.92 13.28
N VAL A 223 -13.56 -10.07 14.11
CA VAL A 223 -14.93 -9.66 13.80
C VAL A 223 -15.13 -8.26 14.36
N PHE A 224 -15.27 -7.28 13.47
CA PHE A 224 -15.37 -5.85 13.79
C PHE A 224 -16.81 -5.41 14.11
N GLY A 225 -17.76 -6.31 14.02
CA GLY A 225 -19.16 -6.06 14.31
C GLY A 225 -20.10 -6.75 13.35
N GLU A 226 -21.35 -6.36 13.38
CA GLU A 226 -22.40 -6.89 12.52
C GLU A 226 -23.18 -5.74 11.90
N THR A 227 -23.68 -5.96 10.68
CA THR A 227 -24.43 -4.96 9.92
C THR A 227 -25.57 -5.59 9.14
N THR A 228 -26.68 -4.86 8.98
CA THR A 228 -27.72 -5.17 8.00
C THR A 228 -27.53 -4.40 6.70
N ILE A 229 -26.47 -3.60 6.60
CA ILE A 229 -26.21 -2.66 5.48
C ILE A 229 -27.50 -1.83 5.21
N GLU A 230 -27.89 -1.03 6.22
CA GLU A 230 -29.11 -0.18 6.19
C GLU A 230 -30.42 -0.94 5.91
N GLY A 231 -30.47 -2.22 6.29
CA GLY A 231 -31.68 -3.05 6.13
C GLY A 231 -31.72 -3.84 4.81
N LEU A 232 -30.65 -3.81 4.03
CA LEU A 232 -30.50 -4.62 2.82
C LEU A 232 -30.55 -6.13 3.15
N PHE A 233 -29.98 -6.52 4.28
CA PHE A 233 -30.08 -7.87 4.84
C PHE A 233 -31.12 -7.95 5.94
N LYS A 234 -31.97 -8.98 5.91
CA LYS A 234 -33.00 -9.25 6.95
C LYS A 234 -32.36 -9.60 8.30
N SER A 235 -31.22 -10.29 8.28
CA SER A 235 -30.44 -10.64 9.46
C SER A 235 -29.06 -10.00 9.37
N PRO A 236 -28.47 -9.55 10.50
CA PRO A 236 -27.12 -8.99 10.47
C PRO A 236 -26.09 -9.98 9.91
N ILE A 237 -25.16 -9.46 9.11
CA ILE A 237 -24.00 -10.19 8.62
C ILE A 237 -22.73 -9.69 9.32
N PRO A 238 -21.73 -10.54 9.58
CA PRO A 238 -20.51 -10.11 10.25
C PRO A 238 -19.64 -9.26 9.32
N ILE A 239 -19.04 -8.20 9.90
CA ILE A 239 -17.92 -7.46 9.32
C ILE A 239 -16.66 -8.13 9.86
N ALA A 240 -15.89 -8.79 9.00
CA ALA A 240 -14.71 -9.54 9.40
C ALA A 240 -13.63 -9.45 8.32
N GLY A 241 -12.37 -9.34 8.74
CA GLY A 241 -11.26 -9.14 7.83
C GLY A 241 -11.17 -7.67 7.38
N VAL A 242 -10.32 -6.91 8.08
CA VAL A 242 -10.10 -5.47 7.81
C VAL A 242 -8.60 -5.23 7.73
N LEU A 243 -8.14 -4.52 6.69
CA LEU A 243 -6.75 -4.09 6.55
C LEU A 243 -6.58 -2.98 5.50
N GLY A 244 -5.49 -2.24 5.59
CA GLY A 244 -5.13 -1.21 4.60
C GLY A 244 -4.80 -1.82 3.23
N ASP A 245 -5.00 -1.07 2.16
CA ASP A 245 -4.91 -1.52 0.76
C ASP A 245 -3.58 -2.21 0.38
N SER A 246 -2.44 -1.59 0.69
CA SER A 246 -1.13 -2.18 0.38
C SER A 246 -0.82 -3.40 1.25
N HIS A 247 -1.33 -3.44 2.48
CA HIS A 247 -1.27 -4.59 3.38
C HIS A 247 -2.19 -5.71 2.89
N GLY A 248 -3.37 -5.34 2.38
CA GLY A 248 -4.26 -6.23 1.66
C GLY A 248 -3.58 -6.86 0.45
N ALA A 249 -2.85 -6.07 -0.33
CA ALA A 249 -2.09 -6.60 -1.45
C ALA A 249 -0.96 -7.56 -1.00
N LEU A 250 -0.28 -7.28 0.12
CA LEU A 250 0.74 -8.18 0.69
C LEU A 250 0.13 -9.54 1.08
N THR A 251 -1.01 -9.52 1.78
CA THR A 251 -1.73 -10.74 2.20
C THR A 251 -2.43 -11.45 1.05
N GLY A 252 -3.04 -10.72 0.12
CA GLY A 252 -3.66 -11.29 -1.09
C GLY A 252 -2.64 -11.93 -2.03
N GLN A 253 -1.40 -11.45 -1.99
CA GLN A 253 -0.26 -12.09 -2.65
C GLN A 253 0.32 -13.26 -1.83
N MET A 254 -0.28 -13.63 -0.69
CA MET A 254 0.14 -14.72 0.21
C MET A 254 1.60 -14.57 0.68
N CYS A 255 2.03 -13.35 0.97
CA CYS A 255 3.38 -13.09 1.49
C CYS A 255 3.43 -13.31 3.01
N PHE A 256 3.13 -14.52 3.46
CA PHE A 256 2.98 -14.86 4.88
C PHE A 256 4.29 -15.17 5.61
N GLU A 257 5.37 -15.43 4.90
CA GLU A 257 6.65 -15.78 5.51
C GLU A 257 7.63 -14.61 5.42
N ALA A 258 8.51 -14.50 6.45
CA ALA A 258 9.63 -13.56 6.40
C ALA A 258 10.50 -13.80 5.16
N GLY A 259 10.86 -12.72 4.47
CA GLY A 259 11.58 -12.77 3.20
C GLY A 259 10.69 -12.89 1.96
N MET A 260 9.37 -13.01 2.11
CA MET A 260 8.44 -12.83 1.00
C MET A 260 8.07 -11.36 0.86
N GLY A 261 8.04 -10.87 -0.37
CA GLY A 261 7.69 -9.47 -0.65
C GLY A 261 6.77 -9.33 -1.84
N LYS A 262 6.21 -8.13 -1.97
CA LYS A 262 5.43 -7.73 -3.15
C LYS A 262 5.97 -6.45 -3.77
N VAL A 263 5.84 -6.33 -5.09
CA VAL A 263 6.04 -5.09 -5.84
C VAL A 263 4.84 -4.86 -6.74
N THR A 264 4.17 -3.73 -6.53
CA THR A 264 3.13 -3.25 -7.45
C THR A 264 3.76 -2.21 -8.39
N TYR A 265 3.89 -2.56 -9.66
CA TYR A 265 4.46 -1.70 -10.70
C TYR A 265 3.38 -0.80 -11.30
N GLY A 266 3.41 0.47 -10.95
CA GLY A 266 2.57 1.53 -11.51
C GLY A 266 3.39 2.61 -12.20
N THR A 267 2.97 3.86 -12.12
CA THR A 267 3.77 5.04 -12.52
C THR A 267 5.09 5.09 -11.75
N GLY A 268 5.05 4.95 -10.46
CA GLY A 268 6.12 4.48 -9.58
C GLY A 268 5.89 3.03 -9.18
N SER A 269 6.58 2.53 -8.16
CA SER A 269 6.33 1.21 -7.58
C SER A 269 6.30 1.25 -6.07
N SER A 270 5.36 0.50 -5.49
CA SER A 270 5.30 0.23 -4.05
C SER A 270 5.92 -1.13 -3.78
N VAL A 271 6.91 -1.15 -2.89
CA VAL A 271 7.63 -2.35 -2.47
C VAL A 271 7.32 -2.61 -1.00
N MET A 272 6.89 -3.81 -0.67
CA MET A 272 6.72 -4.26 0.71
C MET A 272 7.38 -5.62 0.89
N VAL A 273 8.08 -5.79 2.01
CA VAL A 273 8.71 -7.06 2.39
C VAL A 273 8.27 -7.43 3.80
N ASN A 274 7.72 -8.63 3.95
CA ASN A 274 7.45 -9.23 5.26
C ASN A 274 8.77 -9.53 5.95
N ILE A 275 8.99 -8.92 7.12
CA ILE A 275 10.22 -9.04 7.92
C ILE A 275 10.07 -9.99 9.11
N GLY A 276 8.92 -10.66 9.27
CA GLY A 276 8.66 -11.61 10.36
C GLY A 276 7.89 -11.00 11.53
N GLU A 277 7.99 -11.66 12.68
CA GLU A 277 7.19 -11.36 13.88
C GLU A 277 7.85 -10.29 14.79
N GLU A 278 9.04 -9.78 14.45
CA GLU A 278 9.74 -8.75 15.21
C GLU A 278 9.68 -7.38 14.50
N ALA A 279 9.33 -6.34 15.26
CA ALA A 279 9.36 -4.97 14.78
C ALA A 279 10.80 -4.44 14.71
N VAL A 280 11.38 -4.45 13.52
CA VAL A 280 12.71 -3.91 13.25
C VAL A 280 12.59 -2.47 12.76
N THR A 281 13.46 -1.57 13.24
CA THR A 281 13.51 -0.20 12.72
C THR A 281 13.93 -0.21 11.27
N ALA A 282 13.12 0.41 10.41
CA ALA A 282 13.40 0.50 8.98
C ALA A 282 14.70 1.30 8.70
N PRO A 283 15.39 1.00 7.59
CA PRO A 283 16.47 1.83 7.09
C PRO A 283 16.00 3.25 6.82
N GLU A 284 16.97 4.19 6.73
CA GLU A 284 16.67 5.59 6.45
C GLU A 284 15.71 5.75 5.27
N GLY A 285 14.60 6.47 5.51
CA GLY A 285 13.58 6.82 4.55
C GLY A 285 12.61 5.71 4.14
N LEU A 286 12.73 4.54 4.74
CA LEU A 286 11.71 3.51 4.71
C LEU A 286 10.90 3.55 5.99
N VAL A 287 9.81 2.82 6.00
CA VAL A 287 8.97 2.69 7.19
C VAL A 287 8.75 1.23 7.55
N THR A 288 8.58 1.00 8.85
CA THR A 288 8.06 -0.25 9.40
C THR A 288 6.59 -0.04 9.75
N SER A 289 5.76 -1.01 9.42
CA SER A 289 4.37 -1.05 9.87
C SER A 289 3.98 -2.47 10.23
N VAL A 290 2.86 -2.63 10.91
CA VAL A 290 2.24 -3.95 11.02
C VAL A 290 1.85 -4.39 9.62
N GLY A 291 2.44 -5.46 9.12
CA GLY A 291 2.19 -5.99 7.77
C GLY A 291 0.83 -6.67 7.67
N PHE A 292 0.51 -7.50 8.66
CA PHE A 292 -0.79 -8.13 8.92
C PHE A 292 -0.78 -8.79 10.29
N SER A 293 -1.97 -9.14 10.78
CA SER A 293 -2.13 -9.91 12.01
C SER A 293 -3.23 -10.95 11.86
N ALA A 294 -2.93 -12.21 12.12
CA ALA A 294 -3.89 -13.29 12.06
C ALA A 294 -3.40 -14.50 12.87
N LEU A 295 -4.35 -15.35 13.29
CA LEU A 295 -4.09 -16.58 14.04
C LEU A 295 -3.28 -16.34 15.33
N GLY A 296 -3.50 -15.21 15.99
CA GLY A 296 -2.81 -14.81 17.21
C GLY A 296 -1.37 -14.34 17.02
N LYS A 297 -0.94 -14.08 15.79
CA LYS A 297 0.39 -13.59 15.43
C LYS A 297 0.33 -12.24 14.74
N VAL A 298 1.39 -11.46 14.91
CA VAL A 298 1.58 -10.17 14.24
C VAL A 298 2.84 -10.23 13.41
N TYR A 299 2.74 -9.84 12.15
CA TYR A 299 3.86 -9.77 11.22
C TYR A 299 4.11 -8.33 10.82
N TYR A 300 5.36 -7.97 10.70
CA TYR A 300 5.79 -6.63 10.32
C TYR A 300 6.27 -6.59 8.88
N ALA A 301 6.18 -5.42 8.28
CA ALA A 301 6.67 -5.22 6.92
C ALA A 301 7.47 -3.91 6.82
N PHE A 302 8.55 -3.95 6.05
CA PHE A 302 9.15 -2.75 5.51
C PHE A 302 8.41 -2.30 4.26
N GLU A 303 8.22 -0.99 4.13
CA GLU A 303 7.61 -0.37 2.96
C GLU A 303 8.52 0.74 2.42
N GLY A 304 8.65 0.76 1.09
CA GLY A 304 9.35 1.80 0.36
C GLY A 304 8.75 2.01 -1.02
N ASN A 305 9.01 3.20 -1.59
CA ASN A 305 8.47 3.59 -2.87
C ASN A 305 9.60 3.92 -3.85
N ILE A 306 9.42 3.52 -5.11
CA ILE A 306 10.24 3.91 -6.25
C ILE A 306 9.43 4.90 -7.08
N HIS A 307 10.00 6.09 -7.34
CA HIS A 307 9.25 7.19 -7.94
C HIS A 307 8.97 6.99 -9.42
N CYS A 308 9.92 6.40 -10.17
CA CYS A 308 9.87 6.35 -11.63
C CYS A 308 10.10 4.92 -12.16
N THR A 309 9.01 4.18 -12.39
CA THR A 309 9.01 2.88 -13.06
C THR A 309 8.23 2.94 -14.37
N GLY A 310 6.90 2.83 -14.36
CA GLY A 310 6.07 3.05 -15.54
C GLY A 310 6.22 4.44 -16.14
N ALA A 311 6.50 5.45 -15.31
CA ALA A 311 6.84 6.80 -15.78
C ALA A 311 8.07 6.81 -16.69
N THR A 312 9.10 6.00 -16.39
CA THR A 312 10.29 5.85 -17.24
C THR A 312 9.92 5.27 -18.59
N ILE A 313 9.10 4.22 -18.61
CA ILE A 313 8.62 3.59 -19.85
C ILE A 313 7.81 4.60 -20.67
N LYS A 314 6.87 5.30 -20.02
CA LYS A 314 6.06 6.33 -20.67
C LYS A 314 6.89 7.47 -21.24
N TRP A 315 7.92 7.91 -20.53
CA TRP A 315 8.84 8.95 -20.99
C TRP A 315 9.60 8.51 -22.25
N MET A 316 10.09 7.26 -22.31
CA MET A 316 10.81 6.72 -23.48
C MET A 316 9.93 6.68 -24.73
N VAL A 317 8.63 6.37 -24.58
CA VAL A 317 7.66 6.29 -25.68
C VAL A 317 7.15 7.68 -26.07
N GLU A 318 6.49 8.37 -25.14
CA GLU A 318 5.71 9.56 -25.44
C GLU A 318 6.53 10.84 -25.57
N LYS A 319 7.64 10.96 -24.82
CA LYS A 319 8.46 12.17 -24.82
C LYS A 319 9.70 12.06 -25.69
N GLN A 320 10.33 10.88 -25.71
CA GLN A 320 11.53 10.67 -26.52
C GLN A 320 11.22 10.06 -27.90
N GLY A 321 10.05 9.47 -28.09
CA GLY A 321 9.66 8.85 -29.37
C GLY A 321 10.64 7.76 -29.82
N LEU A 322 11.24 7.01 -28.87
CA LEU A 322 12.17 5.95 -29.20
C LEU A 322 11.49 4.80 -29.93
N VAL A 323 10.21 4.61 -29.68
CA VAL A 323 9.31 3.66 -30.34
C VAL A 323 7.92 4.28 -30.49
N ASP A 324 7.11 3.76 -31.44
CA ASP A 324 5.77 4.27 -31.71
C ASP A 324 4.71 3.76 -30.73
N SER A 325 4.97 2.64 -30.05
CA SER A 325 4.05 2.03 -29.10
C SER A 325 4.78 1.24 -28.01
N PHE A 326 4.09 1.05 -26.87
CA PHE A 326 4.58 0.27 -25.72
C PHE A 326 4.94 -1.18 -26.10
N ASN A 327 4.22 -1.79 -27.05
CA ASN A 327 4.45 -3.17 -27.48
C ASN A 327 5.79 -3.37 -28.22
N GLN A 328 6.41 -2.31 -28.74
CA GLN A 328 7.69 -2.39 -29.43
C GLN A 328 8.91 -2.35 -28.51
N ILE A 329 8.71 -1.93 -27.24
CA ILE A 329 9.81 -1.69 -26.30
C ILE A 329 10.60 -2.98 -26.08
N GLU A 330 9.95 -4.07 -25.73
CA GLU A 330 10.58 -5.34 -25.43
C GLU A 330 11.35 -5.89 -26.65
N THR A 331 10.68 -5.92 -27.80
CA THR A 331 11.29 -6.41 -29.05
C THR A 331 12.56 -5.64 -29.39
N LEU A 332 12.53 -4.30 -29.24
CA LEU A 332 13.70 -3.49 -29.58
C LEU A 332 14.80 -3.58 -28.50
N ALA A 333 14.43 -3.59 -27.21
CA ALA A 333 15.38 -3.75 -26.11
C ALA A 333 16.12 -5.11 -26.15
N THR A 334 15.43 -6.16 -26.60
CA THR A 334 16.02 -7.52 -26.75
C THR A 334 16.71 -7.75 -28.07
N SER A 335 16.62 -6.80 -29.02
CA SER A 335 17.38 -6.88 -30.29
C SER A 335 18.89 -6.66 -30.14
N VAL A 336 19.34 -6.17 -29.00
CA VAL A 336 20.74 -6.00 -28.63
C VAL A 336 21.13 -7.01 -27.55
N LYS A 337 22.37 -7.49 -27.60
CA LYS A 337 22.85 -8.54 -26.69
C LYS A 337 22.89 -8.08 -25.22
N ASN A 338 23.33 -6.83 -24.99
CA ASN A 338 23.44 -6.20 -23.67
C ASN A 338 23.23 -4.69 -23.80
N ASN A 339 23.40 -3.94 -22.72
CA ASN A 339 23.24 -2.48 -22.69
C ASN A 339 24.48 -1.71 -23.23
N ASP A 340 25.55 -2.39 -23.64
CA ASP A 340 26.79 -1.81 -24.11
C ASP A 340 27.39 -0.72 -23.18
N GLY A 341 27.22 -0.89 -21.86
CA GLY A 341 27.64 0.06 -20.84
C GLY A 341 26.74 1.30 -20.70
N VAL A 342 25.58 1.33 -21.37
CA VAL A 342 24.60 2.40 -21.24
C VAL A 342 23.70 2.17 -20.03
N TYR A 343 23.61 3.16 -19.15
CA TYR A 343 22.73 3.17 -18.00
C TYR A 343 21.83 4.40 -18.02
N LEU A 344 20.53 4.20 -17.75
CA LEU A 344 19.58 5.29 -17.55
C LEU A 344 19.27 5.39 -16.06
N VAL A 345 19.60 6.52 -15.44
CA VAL A 345 19.21 6.83 -14.05
C VAL A 345 17.94 7.67 -14.08
N PRO A 346 16.75 7.13 -13.71
CA PRO A 346 15.47 7.79 -13.95
C PRO A 346 15.08 8.75 -12.82
N ALA A 347 15.99 9.68 -12.47
CA ALA A 347 15.77 10.68 -11.42
C ALA A 347 14.89 11.85 -11.92
N PHE A 348 13.76 11.57 -12.61
CA PHE A 348 12.87 12.61 -13.16
C PHE A 348 12.26 13.50 -12.08
N THR A 349 12.03 12.93 -10.91
CA THR A 349 11.49 13.62 -9.71
C THR A 349 12.45 13.47 -8.52
N GLY A 350 13.76 13.37 -8.79
CA GLY A 350 14.75 13.01 -7.79
C GLY A 350 14.89 11.50 -7.59
N LEU A 351 15.78 11.11 -6.70
CA LEU A 351 15.98 9.73 -6.24
C LEU A 351 15.52 9.57 -4.79
N GLY A 352 14.65 8.59 -4.56
CA GLY A 352 14.26 8.14 -3.23
C GLY A 352 15.29 7.21 -2.59
N ALA A 353 14.82 6.29 -1.75
CA ALA A 353 15.68 5.28 -1.12
C ALA A 353 16.43 4.43 -2.17
N PRO A 354 17.67 4.02 -1.90
CA PRO A 354 18.52 4.35 -0.75
C PRO A 354 19.35 5.63 -0.90
N TRP A 355 19.12 6.40 -1.97
CA TRP A 355 20.02 7.48 -2.40
C TRP A 355 19.69 8.84 -1.80
N TRP A 356 18.43 9.12 -1.51
CA TRP A 356 17.89 10.36 -0.90
C TRP A 356 18.43 11.65 -1.51
N LYS A 357 18.29 11.78 -2.84
CA LYS A 357 18.71 12.94 -3.61
C LYS A 357 17.52 13.56 -4.37
N PRO A 358 16.70 14.37 -3.69
CA PRO A 358 15.52 14.96 -4.32
C PRO A 358 15.84 15.91 -5.47
N ASP A 359 17.05 16.51 -5.46
CA ASP A 359 17.51 17.44 -6.49
C ASP A 359 18.21 16.76 -7.68
N ALA A 360 18.44 15.43 -7.62
CA ALA A 360 19.02 14.67 -8.72
C ALA A 360 18.16 14.79 -9.98
N LYS A 361 18.78 14.80 -11.13
CA LYS A 361 18.11 14.82 -12.44
C LYS A 361 18.37 13.54 -13.19
N ALA A 362 17.38 13.10 -13.98
CA ALA A 362 17.53 11.93 -14.83
C ALA A 362 18.71 12.11 -15.81
N ALA A 363 19.46 11.03 -16.04
CA ALA A 363 20.60 11.06 -16.94
C ALA A 363 20.78 9.72 -17.64
N ILE A 364 21.35 9.76 -18.85
CA ILE A 364 21.85 8.59 -19.57
C ILE A 364 23.36 8.64 -19.51
N TRP A 365 24.00 7.59 -19.02
CA TRP A 365 25.43 7.48 -18.85
C TRP A 365 25.98 6.35 -19.69
N GLY A 366 27.28 6.46 -20.14
CA GLY A 366 27.97 5.41 -20.85
C GLY A 366 27.71 5.36 -22.36
N MET A 367 27.09 6.39 -22.96
CA MET A 367 26.85 6.46 -24.40
C MET A 367 28.17 6.46 -25.20
N THR A 368 28.23 5.57 -26.17
CA THR A 368 29.32 5.50 -27.16
C THR A 368 28.75 5.67 -28.57
N LEU A 369 29.62 5.75 -29.59
CA LEU A 369 29.16 5.80 -30.99
C LEU A 369 28.43 4.51 -31.43
N ASN A 370 28.62 3.41 -30.71
CA ASN A 370 27.94 2.14 -30.98
C ASN A 370 26.53 2.10 -30.34
N ALA A 371 26.29 2.92 -29.34
CA ALA A 371 25.03 2.90 -28.61
C ALA A 371 23.88 3.57 -29.41
N GLY A 372 22.84 2.83 -29.68
CA GLY A 372 21.63 3.32 -30.36
C GLY A 372 20.38 3.25 -29.45
N LYS A 373 19.23 3.57 -30.04
CA LYS A 373 17.93 3.62 -29.32
C LYS A 373 17.58 2.30 -28.61
N ALA A 374 17.97 1.15 -29.14
CA ALA A 374 17.75 -0.15 -28.51
C ALA A 374 18.48 -0.28 -27.16
N HIS A 375 19.72 0.22 -27.08
CA HIS A 375 20.49 0.23 -25.83
C HIS A 375 19.89 1.16 -24.80
N VAL A 376 19.35 2.33 -25.22
CA VAL A 376 18.65 3.26 -24.30
C VAL A 376 17.35 2.66 -23.76
N LEU A 377 16.55 2.00 -24.62
CA LEU A 377 15.33 1.31 -24.20
C LEU A 377 15.64 0.18 -23.21
N ARG A 378 16.67 -0.62 -23.51
CA ARG A 378 17.13 -1.68 -22.62
C ARG A 378 17.59 -1.12 -21.27
N ALA A 379 18.44 -0.10 -21.27
CA ALA A 379 18.90 0.57 -20.05
C ALA A 379 17.72 1.15 -19.23
N GLY A 380 16.68 1.64 -19.89
CA GLY A 380 15.45 2.11 -19.23
C GLY A 380 14.69 1.00 -18.53
N LEU A 381 14.52 -0.17 -19.15
CA LEU A 381 13.91 -1.34 -18.52
C LEU A 381 14.77 -1.88 -17.37
N GLU A 382 16.09 -2.03 -17.61
CA GLU A 382 17.05 -2.49 -16.60
C GLU A 382 17.07 -1.56 -15.38
N SER A 383 16.91 -0.24 -15.56
CA SER A 383 16.90 0.75 -14.49
C SER A 383 15.77 0.52 -13.48
N ILE A 384 14.63 -0.01 -13.92
CA ILE A 384 13.51 -0.37 -13.06
C ILE A 384 13.91 -1.51 -12.12
N ALA A 385 14.53 -2.56 -12.68
CA ALA A 385 14.97 -3.71 -11.90
C ALA A 385 16.10 -3.35 -10.92
N TYR A 386 17.04 -2.50 -11.32
CA TYR A 386 18.09 -2.01 -10.41
C TYR A 386 17.54 -1.25 -9.22
N GLN A 387 16.57 -0.35 -9.42
CA GLN A 387 15.96 0.38 -8.32
C GLN A 387 15.24 -0.56 -7.34
N VAL A 388 14.54 -1.58 -7.85
CA VAL A 388 13.90 -2.60 -6.98
C VAL A 388 14.96 -3.37 -6.20
N LYS A 389 16.09 -3.74 -6.85
CA LYS A 389 17.21 -4.41 -6.18
C LYS A 389 17.82 -3.54 -5.09
N ASP A 390 18.10 -2.27 -5.37
CA ASP A 390 18.64 -1.32 -4.38
C ASP A 390 17.77 -1.32 -3.11
N LEU A 391 16.45 -1.30 -3.29
CA LEU A 391 15.48 -1.22 -2.19
C LEU A 391 15.36 -2.55 -1.42
N ILE A 392 15.23 -3.66 -2.15
CA ILE A 392 15.13 -5.00 -1.56
C ILE A 392 16.40 -5.37 -0.79
N ASP A 393 17.58 -5.13 -1.38
CA ASP A 393 18.87 -5.40 -0.72
C ASP A 393 19.03 -4.59 0.57
N MET A 394 18.52 -3.35 0.59
CA MET A 394 18.54 -2.53 1.81
C MET A 394 17.58 -3.10 2.86
N MET A 395 16.37 -3.48 2.48
CA MET A 395 15.36 -4.04 3.38
C MET A 395 15.81 -5.37 3.99
N THR A 396 16.26 -6.31 3.16
CA THR A 396 16.66 -7.65 3.61
C THR A 396 17.90 -7.61 4.50
N ARG A 397 18.87 -6.75 4.16
CA ARG A 397 20.06 -6.54 4.99
C ARG A 397 19.71 -5.98 6.37
N GLN A 398 18.81 -4.98 6.43
CA GLN A 398 18.39 -4.36 7.70
C GLN A 398 17.64 -5.33 8.59
N ALA A 399 16.76 -6.15 8.00
CA ALA A 399 15.99 -7.15 8.73
C ALA A 399 16.79 -8.43 9.06
N GLY A 400 17.98 -8.61 8.47
CA GLY A 400 18.77 -9.83 8.63
C GLY A 400 18.10 -11.08 8.04
N ILE A 401 17.36 -10.92 6.96
CA ILE A 401 16.62 -11.99 6.28
C ILE A 401 17.07 -12.16 4.83
N GLU A 402 16.77 -13.32 4.24
CA GLU A 402 16.95 -13.56 2.81
C GLU A 402 15.63 -13.37 2.05
N LEU A 403 15.71 -12.84 0.83
CA LEU A 403 14.55 -12.77 -0.06
C LEU A 403 14.20 -14.18 -0.55
N LYS A 404 13.04 -14.69 -0.17
CA LYS A 404 12.55 -16.00 -0.58
C LYS A 404 11.83 -15.97 -1.92
N ALA A 405 10.98 -14.98 -2.11
CA ALA A 405 10.20 -14.79 -3.33
C ALA A 405 9.68 -13.34 -3.42
N LEU A 406 9.57 -12.84 -4.64
CA LEU A 406 8.92 -11.57 -4.91
C LEU A 406 7.65 -11.78 -5.73
N ARG A 407 6.54 -11.31 -5.21
CA ARG A 407 5.24 -11.30 -5.88
C ARG A 407 5.11 -9.98 -6.63
N VAL A 408 4.71 -10.02 -7.89
CA VAL A 408 4.66 -8.82 -8.72
C VAL A 408 3.31 -8.68 -9.43
N ASP A 409 2.82 -7.45 -9.50
CA ASP A 409 1.63 -7.07 -10.24
C ASP A 409 1.79 -5.70 -10.92
N GLY A 410 0.81 -5.32 -11.72
CA GLY A 410 0.78 -4.05 -12.43
C GLY A 410 1.22 -4.13 -13.90
N GLY A 411 0.97 -3.05 -14.64
CA GLY A 411 1.14 -3.01 -16.10
C GLY A 411 2.52 -3.41 -16.61
N PRO A 412 3.61 -2.89 -16.06
CA PRO A 412 4.98 -3.23 -16.48
C PRO A 412 5.35 -4.71 -16.36
N THR A 413 4.65 -5.50 -15.52
CA THR A 413 4.92 -6.95 -15.39
C THR A 413 4.59 -7.78 -16.63
N LYS A 414 3.87 -7.19 -17.60
CA LYS A 414 3.61 -7.81 -18.90
C LYS A 414 4.87 -7.91 -19.76
N ASN A 415 5.92 -7.13 -19.47
CA ASN A 415 7.20 -7.16 -20.18
C ASN A 415 8.06 -8.32 -19.64
N GLN A 416 8.25 -9.34 -20.48
CA GLN A 416 8.95 -10.57 -20.09
C GLN A 416 10.44 -10.33 -19.82
N PHE A 417 11.08 -9.46 -20.63
CA PHE A 417 12.48 -9.09 -20.42
C PHE A 417 12.68 -8.43 -19.06
N LEU A 418 11.83 -7.46 -18.71
CA LEU A 418 11.91 -6.80 -17.41
C LEU A 418 11.76 -7.79 -16.26
N MET A 419 10.81 -8.71 -16.34
CA MET A 419 10.56 -9.68 -15.27
C MET A 419 11.70 -10.70 -15.14
N GLN A 420 12.25 -11.18 -16.25
CA GLN A 420 13.42 -12.07 -16.21
C GLN A 420 14.64 -11.32 -15.63
N PHE A 421 14.89 -10.11 -16.10
CA PHE A 421 16.00 -9.30 -15.60
C PHE A 421 15.84 -8.95 -14.11
N GLN A 422 14.60 -8.74 -13.64
CA GLN A 422 14.33 -8.55 -12.22
C GLN A 422 14.66 -9.81 -11.40
N ALA A 423 14.25 -11.01 -11.89
CA ALA A 423 14.58 -12.28 -11.24
C ALA A 423 16.11 -12.47 -11.15
N ASP A 424 16.79 -12.20 -12.25
CA ASP A 424 18.25 -12.30 -12.36
C ASP A 424 18.95 -11.34 -11.39
N MET A 425 18.53 -10.07 -11.35
CA MET A 425 19.11 -9.07 -10.45
C MET A 425 18.90 -9.41 -8.97
N LEU A 426 17.76 -9.97 -8.60
CA LEU A 426 17.46 -10.32 -7.20
C LEU A 426 17.98 -11.71 -6.82
N GLN A 427 18.36 -12.56 -7.77
CA GLN A 427 18.66 -13.98 -7.56
C GLN A 427 17.53 -14.69 -6.78
N ALA A 428 16.30 -14.31 -7.06
CA ALA A 428 15.11 -14.80 -6.39
C ALA A 428 13.98 -15.10 -7.38
N VAL A 429 13.09 -16.00 -6.99
CA VAL A 429 11.91 -16.34 -7.81
C VAL A 429 10.94 -15.15 -7.85
N ILE A 430 10.59 -14.74 -9.06
CA ILE A 430 9.51 -13.76 -9.30
C ILE A 430 8.23 -14.52 -9.63
N ASN A 431 7.17 -14.21 -8.91
CA ASN A 431 5.85 -14.78 -9.17
C ASN A 431 4.93 -13.67 -9.67
N ARG A 432 4.63 -13.67 -10.96
CA ARG A 432 3.69 -12.72 -11.53
C ARG A 432 2.27 -13.09 -11.12
N SER A 433 1.57 -12.17 -10.48
CA SER A 433 0.18 -12.35 -10.13
C SER A 433 -0.73 -12.01 -11.30
N GLU A 434 -1.69 -12.86 -11.56
CA GLU A 434 -2.82 -12.57 -12.46
C GLU A 434 -4.01 -11.98 -11.71
N ILE A 435 -3.88 -11.82 -10.38
CA ILE A 435 -4.93 -11.28 -9.51
C ILE A 435 -5.00 -9.77 -9.71
N GLU A 436 -6.05 -9.29 -10.34
CA GLU A 436 -6.25 -7.85 -10.57
C GLU A 436 -6.57 -7.08 -9.26
N GLU A 437 -7.20 -7.74 -8.28
CA GLU A 437 -7.73 -7.12 -7.06
C GLU A 437 -7.06 -7.71 -5.80
N ALA A 438 -5.72 -7.66 -5.76
CA ALA A 438 -4.94 -8.27 -4.68
C ALA A 438 -5.27 -7.71 -3.28
N SER A 439 -5.56 -6.40 -3.18
CA SER A 439 -5.94 -5.76 -1.92
C SER A 439 -7.24 -6.34 -1.36
N ALA A 440 -8.25 -6.48 -2.22
CA ALA A 440 -9.53 -7.07 -1.84
C ALA A 440 -9.39 -8.54 -1.45
N LEU A 441 -8.59 -9.29 -2.23
CA LEU A 441 -8.33 -10.70 -1.90
C LEU A 441 -7.68 -10.84 -0.52
N GLY A 442 -6.78 -9.92 -0.12
CA GLY A 442 -6.22 -9.92 1.23
C GLY A 442 -7.28 -9.79 2.32
N ALA A 443 -8.27 -8.92 2.13
CA ALA A 443 -9.39 -8.79 3.07
C ALA A 443 -10.27 -10.05 3.09
N VAL A 444 -10.49 -10.70 1.94
CA VAL A 444 -11.17 -12.00 1.84
C VAL A 444 -10.43 -13.07 2.63
N VAL A 445 -9.11 -13.10 2.55
CA VAL A 445 -8.27 -14.05 3.29
C VAL A 445 -8.38 -13.80 4.80
N MET A 446 -8.31 -12.55 5.25
CA MET A 446 -8.50 -12.21 6.67
C MET A 446 -9.92 -12.56 7.15
N ASN A 447 -10.94 -12.36 6.31
CA ASN A 447 -12.30 -12.81 6.59
C ASN A 447 -12.37 -14.34 6.75
N GLY A 448 -11.65 -15.08 5.92
CA GLY A 448 -11.57 -16.55 6.01
C GLY A 448 -10.93 -17.00 7.34
N PHE A 449 -9.85 -16.37 7.79
CA PHE A 449 -9.25 -16.63 9.11
C PHE A 449 -10.21 -16.28 10.24
N ALA A 450 -10.83 -15.09 10.21
CA ALA A 450 -11.81 -14.64 11.22
C ALA A 450 -12.99 -15.62 11.38
N ARG A 451 -13.39 -16.29 10.32
CA ARG A 451 -14.52 -17.21 10.29
C ARG A 451 -14.12 -18.68 10.40
N GLY A 452 -12.84 -18.97 10.62
CA GLY A 452 -12.33 -20.31 10.83
C GLY A 452 -12.33 -21.19 9.58
N LYS A 453 -12.28 -20.57 8.38
CA LYS A 453 -12.16 -21.33 7.12
C LYS A 453 -10.78 -22.00 7.02
N TRP A 454 -9.73 -21.29 7.45
CA TRP A 454 -8.36 -21.80 7.49
C TRP A 454 -7.80 -21.74 8.91
N ASN A 455 -7.03 -22.75 9.26
CA ASN A 455 -6.37 -22.86 10.57
C ASN A 455 -4.86 -22.60 10.49
N SER A 456 -4.34 -22.36 9.30
CA SER A 456 -2.92 -22.05 9.06
C SER A 456 -2.72 -21.17 7.82
N PHE A 457 -1.60 -20.46 7.78
CA PHE A 457 -1.20 -19.68 6.60
C PHE A 457 -0.93 -20.58 5.38
N GLN A 458 -0.47 -21.81 5.60
CA GLN A 458 -0.23 -22.80 4.55
C GLN A 458 -1.53 -23.21 3.87
N GLU A 459 -2.61 -23.43 4.64
CA GLU A 459 -3.93 -23.74 4.07
C GLU A 459 -4.45 -22.59 3.21
N ALA A 460 -4.34 -21.33 3.68
CA ALA A 460 -4.73 -20.18 2.90
C ALA A 460 -3.85 -19.98 1.64
N ALA A 461 -2.53 -20.19 1.77
CA ALA A 461 -1.60 -20.09 0.64
C ALA A 461 -1.85 -21.13 -0.45
N ALA A 462 -2.34 -22.32 -0.08
CA ALA A 462 -2.67 -23.40 -1.02
C ALA A 462 -3.85 -23.06 -1.96
N MET A 463 -4.66 -22.04 -1.62
CA MET A 463 -5.73 -21.52 -2.49
C MET A 463 -5.18 -20.80 -3.72
N ARG A 464 -3.92 -20.43 -3.70
CA ARG A 464 -3.28 -19.73 -4.81
C ARG A 464 -2.60 -20.70 -5.78
N THR A 465 -3.02 -20.70 -7.03
CA THR A 465 -2.27 -21.30 -8.14
C THR A 465 -1.11 -20.35 -8.52
N ILE A 466 0.12 -20.86 -8.49
CA ILE A 466 1.31 -20.07 -8.88
C ILE A 466 1.68 -20.49 -10.30
N ASP A 467 1.04 -19.87 -11.29
CA ASP A 467 1.18 -20.31 -12.69
C ASP A 467 2.36 -19.67 -13.42
N ASN A 468 2.86 -18.51 -12.97
CA ASN A 468 3.87 -17.72 -13.65
C ASN A 468 5.10 -17.47 -12.76
N CYS A 469 5.90 -18.53 -12.54
CA CYS A 469 7.19 -18.45 -11.86
C CYS A 469 8.31 -18.14 -12.85
N ILE A 470 9.09 -17.11 -12.57
CA ILE A 470 10.30 -16.74 -13.31
C ILE A 470 11.48 -16.96 -12.38
N THR A 471 12.35 -17.91 -12.75
CA THR A 471 13.55 -18.25 -12.00
C THR A 471 14.75 -17.49 -12.54
N PRO A 472 15.71 -17.09 -11.69
CA PRO A 472 16.94 -16.47 -12.14
C PRO A 472 17.75 -17.42 -13.00
N CYS A 473 18.40 -16.89 -14.05
CA CYS A 473 19.24 -17.66 -14.95
C CYS A 473 20.57 -16.96 -15.28
N MET A 474 20.78 -15.71 -14.84
CA MET A 474 22.02 -14.96 -15.03
C MET A 474 23.10 -15.43 -14.05
N GLU A 475 24.33 -15.56 -14.55
CA GLU A 475 25.48 -15.88 -13.72
C GLU A 475 25.83 -14.71 -12.78
N GLU A 476 26.26 -15.02 -11.57
CA GLU A 476 26.62 -14.04 -10.53
C GLU A 476 27.66 -13.03 -11.01
N LYS A 477 28.63 -13.45 -11.80
CA LYS A 477 29.68 -12.54 -12.36
C LYS A 477 29.10 -11.48 -13.29
N GLU A 478 28.14 -11.85 -14.13
CA GLU A 478 27.45 -10.93 -15.04
C GLU A 478 26.57 -9.96 -14.24
N LEU A 479 25.81 -10.47 -13.28
CA LEU A 479 25.00 -9.66 -12.36
C LEU A 479 25.86 -8.59 -11.67
N GLN A 480 26.96 -8.99 -11.05
CA GLN A 480 27.84 -8.06 -10.32
C GLN A 480 28.44 -7.00 -11.25
N SER A 481 28.78 -7.36 -12.47
CA SER A 481 29.28 -6.41 -13.47
C SER A 481 28.23 -5.35 -13.82
N LEU A 482 27.02 -5.79 -14.17
CA LEU A 482 25.90 -4.91 -14.53
C LEU A 482 25.48 -4.01 -13.36
N TYR A 483 25.34 -4.58 -12.16
CA TYR A 483 24.94 -3.83 -10.99
C TYR A 483 26.01 -2.85 -10.50
N SER A 484 27.30 -3.20 -10.65
CA SER A 484 28.40 -2.27 -10.38
C SER A 484 28.35 -1.05 -11.29
N GLY A 485 28.10 -1.25 -12.59
CA GLY A 485 27.91 -0.17 -13.55
C GLY A 485 26.71 0.73 -13.23
N TRP A 486 25.58 0.12 -12.81
CA TRP A 486 24.43 0.89 -12.32
C TRP A 486 24.82 1.80 -11.15
N ARG A 487 25.45 1.23 -10.12
CA ARG A 487 25.86 2.00 -8.93
C ARG A 487 26.82 3.12 -9.28
N GLU A 488 27.73 2.90 -10.23
CA GLU A 488 28.63 3.95 -10.73
C GLU A 488 27.85 5.06 -11.45
N ALA A 489 26.92 4.72 -12.33
CA ALA A 489 26.07 5.69 -13.01
C ALA A 489 25.26 6.55 -12.02
N VAL A 490 24.68 5.93 -10.99
CA VAL A 490 23.96 6.67 -9.93
C VAL A 490 24.92 7.60 -9.19
N LYS A 491 26.13 7.15 -8.78
CA LYS A 491 27.11 8.00 -8.09
C LYS A 491 27.47 9.24 -8.92
N LYS A 492 27.62 9.11 -10.24
CA LYS A 492 27.88 10.26 -11.14
C LYS A 492 26.72 11.26 -11.14
N VAL A 493 25.48 10.75 -11.15
CA VAL A 493 24.27 11.58 -11.16
C VAL A 493 24.11 12.36 -9.85
N ILE A 494 24.44 11.76 -8.71
CA ILE A 494 24.32 12.40 -7.38
C ILE A 494 25.56 13.23 -6.98
N GLY A 495 26.56 13.34 -7.86
CA GLY A 495 27.76 14.15 -7.64
C GLY A 495 28.75 13.58 -6.60
N GLN A 496 28.67 12.29 -6.30
CA GLN A 496 29.67 11.59 -5.51
C GLN A 496 30.79 11.09 -6.44
N ASN A 497 31.82 11.92 -6.63
CA ASN A 497 33.05 11.47 -7.26
C ASN A 497 33.87 10.67 -6.21
N ASN A 498 34.49 9.55 -6.68
CA ASN A 498 35.43 8.75 -5.87
C ASN A 498 36.60 9.60 -5.40
#